data_acad3f8b8f73b401fc03d38e73e895d0
#
_entry.id   acad3f8b8f73b401fc03d38e73e895d0
#
_cell.length_a   1.000
_cell.length_b   1.000
_cell.length_c   1.000
_cell.angle_alpha   90.00
_cell.angle_beta   90.00
_cell.angle_gamma   90.00
#
_symmetry.space_group_name_H-M   'P 1'
#
loop_
_entity.id
_entity.type
_entity.pdbx_description
1 polymer ?
#
loop_
_entity_poly.entity_id
_entity_poly.type
_entity_poly.pdbx_seq_one_letter_code
_entity_poly.pdbx_strand_id
1 'polypeptide(L)'
;PPRQARQMMLAVDLSGSMGEKDMQLGMQLVDRLTAAKAVIADFLDRREGDRIGLLVFGDRAYSLTPLTRDRESVRAQLSDTVVGLAGRETAIGDAIALAVKRLRTQPEGQRVLILLTDGVSNAGVLTPLRAAELAKAESVRVHTVAFGATQSYRMFGVQVDADDPVDE
;
A
#
# COMPACT_ATOMS: atom_id res chain seq x y z
N PRO A 1 -11.10 8.74 26.74
CA PRO A 1 -11.13 9.68 25.64
C PRO A 1 -11.40 8.99 24.32
N PRO A 2 -11.98 9.69 23.39
CA PRO A 2 -12.21 9.09 22.09
C PRO A 2 -10.89 8.83 21.38
N ARG A 3 -10.89 7.78 20.60
CA ARG A 3 -9.74 7.45 19.79
C ARG A 3 -9.56 8.50 18.72
N GLN A 4 -8.33 8.94 18.53
CA GLN A 4 -8.05 9.90 17.49
C GLN A 4 -8.04 9.21 16.12
N ALA A 5 -8.57 9.91 15.13
CA ALA A 5 -8.62 9.39 13.77
C ALA A 5 -7.21 9.26 13.21
N ARG A 6 -6.94 8.15 12.54
CA ARG A 6 -5.68 7.96 11.85
C ARG A 6 -5.76 8.53 10.45
N GLN A 7 -4.60 8.89 9.94
CA GLN A 7 -4.45 9.37 8.58
C GLN A 7 -3.65 8.31 7.83
N MET A 8 -4.29 7.59 6.94
CA MET A 8 -3.70 6.39 6.36
C MET A 8 -3.65 6.50 4.84
N MET A 9 -2.45 6.37 4.29
CA MET A 9 -2.30 6.23 2.85
C MET A 9 -2.08 4.77 2.51
N LEU A 10 -2.84 4.29 1.54
CA LEU A 10 -2.65 2.96 0.98
C LEU A 10 -1.87 3.11 -0.32
N ALA A 11 -0.78 2.37 -0.45
CA ALA A 11 0.05 2.40 -1.64
C ALA A 11 0.05 1.02 -2.25
N VAL A 12 -0.49 0.89 -3.46
CA VAL A 12 -0.72 -0.41 -4.09
C VAL A 12 0.16 -0.57 -5.31
N ASP A 13 0.92 -1.64 -5.32
CA ASP A 13 1.82 -2.01 -6.39
C ASP A 13 1.02 -2.51 -7.59
N LEU A 14 1.16 -1.84 -8.73
CA LEU A 14 0.52 -2.25 -9.96
C LEU A 14 1.53 -2.74 -11.00
N SER A 15 2.74 -3.11 -10.56
CA SER A 15 3.79 -3.58 -11.46
C SER A 15 3.37 -4.89 -12.14
N GLY A 16 4.12 -5.25 -13.18
CA GLY A 16 3.77 -6.42 -13.98
C GLY A 16 3.65 -7.70 -13.20
N SER A 17 4.52 -7.90 -12.20
CA SER A 17 4.48 -9.14 -11.41
C SER A 17 3.23 -9.28 -10.58
N MET A 18 2.51 -8.20 -10.31
CA MET A 18 1.26 -8.29 -9.57
C MET A 18 0.15 -8.99 -10.36
N GLY A 19 0.40 -9.28 -11.62
CA GLY A 19 -0.52 -10.09 -12.43
C GLY A 19 -0.32 -11.59 -12.30
N GLU A 20 0.68 -12.03 -11.56
CA GLU A 20 0.92 -13.47 -11.36
C GLU A 20 -0.23 -14.09 -10.58
N LYS A 21 -0.72 -15.24 -11.08
CA LYS A 21 -1.85 -15.92 -10.45
C LYS A 21 -1.36 -17.00 -9.51
N ASP A 22 -0.88 -16.59 -8.37
CA ASP A 22 -0.31 -17.51 -7.39
C ASP A 22 -0.84 -17.30 -5.97
N MET A 23 -1.96 -16.61 -5.83
CA MET A 23 -2.54 -16.32 -4.51
C MET A 23 -3.85 -17.06 -4.36
N GLN A 24 -4.08 -17.58 -3.15
CA GLN A 24 -5.34 -18.23 -2.83
C GLN A 24 -6.31 -17.21 -2.24
N LEU A 25 -7.52 -17.18 -2.80
CA LEU A 25 -8.59 -16.36 -2.25
C LEU A 25 -9.80 -17.28 -2.15
N GLY A 26 -10.08 -17.77 -0.94
CA GLY A 26 -11.07 -18.81 -0.77
C GLY A 26 -10.64 -20.06 -1.49
N MET A 27 -11.48 -20.55 -2.38
CA MET A 27 -11.21 -21.76 -3.16
C MET A 27 -10.59 -21.46 -4.53
N GLN A 28 -10.32 -20.20 -4.82
CA GLN A 28 -9.84 -19.80 -6.12
C GLN A 28 -8.40 -19.35 -6.09
N LEU A 29 -7.72 -19.60 -7.19
CA LEU A 29 -6.38 -19.08 -7.43
C LEU A 29 -6.54 -17.78 -8.20
N VAL A 30 -5.99 -16.68 -7.65
CA VAL A 30 -6.17 -15.37 -8.24
C VAL A 30 -4.81 -14.68 -8.39
N ASP A 31 -4.78 -13.59 -9.14
CA ASP A 31 -3.57 -12.80 -9.27
C ASP A 31 -3.32 -12.00 -8.01
N ARG A 32 -2.08 -11.54 -7.87
CA ARG A 32 -1.65 -10.84 -6.66
C ARG A 32 -2.43 -9.55 -6.44
N LEU A 33 -2.73 -8.82 -7.51
CA LEU A 33 -3.49 -7.59 -7.39
C LEU A 33 -4.91 -7.86 -6.89
N THR A 34 -5.54 -8.92 -7.37
CA THR A 34 -6.87 -9.29 -6.88
C THR A 34 -6.83 -9.61 -5.39
N ALA A 35 -5.79 -10.33 -4.96
CA ALA A 35 -5.63 -10.62 -3.54
C ALA A 35 -5.43 -9.34 -2.74
N ALA A 36 -4.64 -8.41 -3.25
CA ALA A 36 -4.42 -7.14 -2.56
C ALA A 36 -5.71 -6.35 -2.44
N LYS A 37 -6.52 -6.32 -3.50
CA LYS A 37 -7.80 -5.62 -3.46
C LYS A 37 -8.73 -6.21 -2.41
N ALA A 38 -8.71 -7.54 -2.27
CA ALA A 38 -9.54 -8.19 -1.26
C ALA A 38 -9.10 -7.83 0.16
N VAL A 39 -7.79 -7.76 0.38
CA VAL A 39 -7.26 -7.35 1.68
C VAL A 39 -7.69 -5.93 2.00
N ILE A 40 -7.58 -5.03 1.03
CA ILE A 40 -7.94 -3.64 1.24
C ILE A 40 -9.44 -3.50 1.48
N ALA A 41 -10.27 -4.23 0.73
CA ALA A 41 -11.71 -4.15 0.92
C ALA A 41 -12.09 -4.54 2.35
N ASP A 42 -11.48 -5.60 2.85
CA ASP A 42 -11.72 -6.03 4.22
C ASP A 42 -11.22 -5.00 5.22
N PHE A 43 -10.08 -4.42 4.94
CA PHE A 43 -9.51 -3.38 5.79
C PHE A 43 -10.45 -2.17 5.87
N LEU A 44 -10.97 -1.72 4.73
CA LEU A 44 -11.85 -0.56 4.69
C LEU A 44 -13.12 -0.77 5.51
N ASP A 45 -13.63 -2.00 5.51
CA ASP A 45 -14.84 -2.30 6.27
C ASP A 45 -14.66 -2.10 7.76
N ARG A 46 -13.43 -2.11 8.25
CA ARG A 46 -13.16 -2.03 9.67
C ARG A 46 -12.68 -0.66 10.13
N ARG A 47 -12.60 0.31 9.22
CA ARG A 47 -11.96 1.60 9.55
C ARG A 47 -12.95 2.74 9.53
N GLU A 48 -13.83 2.75 10.49
CA GLU A 48 -14.71 3.88 10.68
C GLU A 48 -13.96 5.01 11.37
N GLY A 49 -14.18 6.22 10.88
CA GLY A 49 -13.62 7.40 11.51
C GLY A 49 -12.20 7.75 11.08
N ASP A 50 -11.50 6.83 10.42
CA ASP A 50 -10.17 7.12 9.90
C ASP A 50 -10.28 7.80 8.54
N ARG A 51 -9.27 8.59 8.19
CA ARG A 51 -9.16 9.14 6.85
C ARG A 51 -8.21 8.28 6.06
N ILE A 52 -8.62 7.93 4.86
CA ILE A 52 -7.85 6.99 4.03
C ILE A 52 -7.71 7.58 2.64
N GLY A 53 -6.50 7.53 2.12
CA GLY A 53 -6.21 7.92 0.75
C GLY A 53 -5.60 6.76 0.02
N LEU A 54 -5.56 6.84 -1.31
CA LEU A 54 -5.06 5.77 -2.16
C LEU A 54 -4.07 6.32 -3.14
N LEU A 55 -2.92 5.68 -3.23
CA LEU A 55 -1.98 5.90 -4.31
C LEU A 55 -1.60 4.56 -4.91
N VAL A 56 -1.16 4.58 -6.14
CA VAL A 56 -0.70 3.40 -6.84
C VAL A 56 0.68 3.67 -7.40
N PHE A 57 1.44 2.61 -7.66
CA PHE A 57 2.76 2.79 -8.21
C PHE A 57 3.18 1.64 -9.12
N GLY A 58 4.07 1.96 -9.99
CA GLY A 58 4.73 1.09 -10.94
C GLY A 58 6.03 1.76 -11.28
N ASP A 59 6.16 2.28 -12.50
CA ASP A 59 7.34 3.08 -12.86
C ASP A 59 7.45 4.32 -11.99
N ARG A 60 6.30 4.85 -11.60
CA ARG A 60 6.19 6.05 -10.79
C ARG A 60 5.01 5.87 -9.84
N ALA A 61 4.85 6.82 -8.94
CA ALA A 61 3.75 6.82 -7.99
C ALA A 61 2.73 7.89 -8.36
N TYR A 62 1.45 7.55 -8.23
CA TYR A 62 0.35 8.43 -8.57
C TYR A 62 -0.70 8.42 -7.47
N SER A 63 -1.17 9.60 -7.08
CA SER A 63 -2.24 9.72 -6.10
C SER A 63 -3.58 9.56 -6.81
N LEU A 64 -4.41 8.65 -6.34
CA LEU A 64 -5.74 8.43 -6.92
C LEU A 64 -6.84 9.04 -6.07
N THR A 65 -6.74 8.93 -4.75
CA THR A 65 -7.74 9.46 -3.84
C THR A 65 -7.04 10.18 -2.70
N PRO A 66 -7.36 11.44 -2.47
CA PRO A 66 -6.80 12.14 -1.32
C PRO A 66 -7.35 11.57 -0.02
N LEU A 67 -6.75 11.94 1.09
CA LEU A 67 -7.25 11.50 2.40
C LEU A 67 -8.70 11.91 2.56
N THR A 68 -9.55 10.95 2.86
CA THR A 68 -10.98 11.16 2.96
C THR A 68 -11.59 10.16 3.93
N ARG A 69 -12.71 10.52 4.51
CA ARG A 69 -13.50 9.59 5.30
C ARG A 69 -14.45 8.77 4.44
N ASP A 70 -14.54 9.08 3.16
CA ASP A 70 -15.43 8.42 2.22
C ASP A 70 -14.79 7.14 1.72
N ARG A 71 -15.02 6.05 2.44
CA ARG A 71 -14.43 4.75 2.11
C ARG A 71 -14.92 4.23 0.77
N GLU A 72 -16.13 4.59 0.36
CA GLU A 72 -16.66 4.12 -0.91
C GLU A 72 -15.92 4.74 -2.09
N SER A 73 -15.48 6.00 -1.96
CA SER A 73 -14.64 6.60 -3.00
C SER A 73 -13.32 5.87 -3.15
N VAL A 74 -12.70 5.48 -2.02
CA VAL A 74 -11.46 4.72 -2.05
C VAL A 74 -11.70 3.37 -2.72
N ARG A 75 -12.78 2.70 -2.35
CA ARG A 75 -13.13 1.38 -2.89
C ARG A 75 -13.36 1.45 -4.39
N ALA A 76 -14.07 2.48 -4.85
CA ALA A 76 -14.35 2.64 -6.26
C ALA A 76 -13.09 2.88 -7.07
N GLN A 77 -12.20 3.73 -6.58
CA GLN A 77 -10.94 3.99 -7.27
C GLN A 77 -10.08 2.73 -7.34
N LEU A 78 -10.04 1.99 -6.24
CA LEU A 78 -9.25 0.77 -6.20
C LEU A 78 -9.77 -0.26 -7.20
N SER A 79 -11.08 -0.37 -7.32
CA SER A 79 -11.68 -1.38 -8.18
C SER A 79 -11.36 -1.13 -9.66
N ASP A 80 -11.07 0.10 -10.03
CA ASP A 80 -10.72 0.44 -11.41
C ASP A 80 -9.25 0.23 -11.76
N THR A 81 -8.40 -0.10 -10.78
CA THR A 81 -6.99 -0.27 -11.05
C THR A 81 -6.71 -1.62 -11.72
N VAL A 82 -5.71 -1.63 -12.60
CA VAL A 82 -5.29 -2.84 -13.29
C VAL A 82 -3.77 -2.90 -13.30
N VAL A 83 -3.26 -4.11 -13.45
CA VAL A 83 -1.82 -4.33 -13.55
C VAL A 83 -1.28 -3.55 -14.74
N GLY A 84 -0.18 -2.86 -14.52
CA GLY A 84 0.47 -2.07 -15.57
C GLY A 84 -0.04 -0.65 -15.71
N LEU A 85 -1.07 -0.27 -14.95
CA LEU A 85 -1.67 1.06 -15.07
C LEU A 85 -0.64 2.17 -14.79
N ALA A 86 0.24 1.96 -13.83
CA ALA A 86 1.27 2.92 -13.46
C ALA A 86 2.64 2.54 -14.01
N GLY A 87 2.68 1.64 -15.01
CA GLY A 87 3.91 1.10 -15.56
C GLY A 87 4.19 -0.27 -14.98
N ARG A 88 5.17 -0.97 -15.55
CA ARG A 88 5.40 -2.37 -15.20
C ARG A 88 6.53 -2.56 -14.20
N GLU A 89 7.29 -1.51 -13.92
CA GLU A 89 8.39 -1.57 -12.97
C GLU A 89 7.87 -1.35 -11.53
N THR A 90 8.78 -1.29 -10.59
CA THR A 90 8.40 -1.19 -9.18
C THR A 90 9.20 -0.09 -8.50
N ALA A 91 8.60 1.07 -8.32
CA ALA A 91 9.24 2.24 -7.71
C ALA A 91 8.75 2.43 -6.28
N ILE A 92 9.22 1.57 -5.37
CA ILE A 92 8.77 1.58 -3.98
C ILE A 92 9.17 2.89 -3.28
N GLY A 93 10.40 3.35 -3.51
CA GLY A 93 10.86 4.58 -2.87
C GLY A 93 10.00 5.77 -3.23
N ASP A 94 9.60 5.86 -4.50
CA ASP A 94 8.75 6.95 -4.95
C ASP A 94 7.36 6.87 -4.32
N ALA A 95 6.85 5.66 -4.13
CA ALA A 95 5.55 5.47 -3.48
C ALA A 95 5.59 5.94 -2.04
N ILE A 96 6.65 5.58 -1.31
CA ILE A 96 6.81 6.01 0.07
C ILE A 96 6.92 7.53 0.13
N ALA A 97 7.72 8.12 -0.76
CA ALA A 97 7.91 9.56 -0.77
C ALA A 97 6.60 10.30 -1.03
N LEU A 98 5.79 9.81 -1.97
CA LEU A 98 4.50 10.45 -2.25
C LEU A 98 3.58 10.34 -1.04
N ALA A 99 3.54 9.17 -0.39
CA ALA A 99 2.72 8.99 0.79
C ALA A 99 3.14 9.94 1.91
N VAL A 100 4.44 10.07 2.14
CA VAL A 100 4.96 10.98 3.16
C VAL A 100 4.55 12.41 2.86
N LYS A 101 4.64 12.79 1.59
CA LYS A 101 4.25 14.14 1.18
C LYS A 101 2.78 14.41 1.51
N ARG A 102 1.92 13.43 1.32
CA ARG A 102 0.50 13.58 1.62
C ARG A 102 0.21 13.58 3.11
N LEU A 103 1.03 12.87 3.88
CA LEU A 103 0.78 12.69 5.31
C LEU A 103 1.41 13.76 6.18
N ARG A 104 2.47 14.40 5.72
CA ARG A 104 3.25 15.30 6.61
C ARG A 104 2.48 16.53 7.05
N THR A 105 1.37 16.85 6.39
CA THR A 105 0.52 17.97 6.79
C THR A 105 -0.52 17.56 7.83
N GLN A 106 -0.56 16.27 8.17
CA GLN A 106 -1.52 15.73 9.13
C GLN A 106 -0.87 15.68 10.53
N PRO A 107 -1.66 15.55 11.60
CA PRO A 107 -1.09 15.53 12.95
C PRO A 107 -0.11 14.39 13.13
N GLU A 108 0.99 14.67 13.81
CA GLU A 108 1.96 13.63 14.15
C GLU A 108 1.33 12.61 15.08
N GLY A 109 1.85 11.39 15.00
CA GLY A 109 1.31 10.30 15.80
C GLY A 109 0.14 9.60 15.16
N GLN A 110 -0.40 10.14 14.07
CA GLN A 110 -1.53 9.56 13.37
C GLN A 110 -1.23 9.19 11.92
N ARG A 111 -0.01 9.40 11.48
CA ARG A 111 0.40 9.21 10.09
C ARG A 111 0.80 7.77 9.84
N VAL A 112 0.08 7.09 8.94
CA VAL A 112 0.32 5.69 8.64
C VAL A 112 0.35 5.49 7.13
N LEU A 113 1.31 4.71 6.67
CA LEU A 113 1.38 4.24 5.28
C LEU A 113 1.29 2.72 5.29
N ILE A 114 0.39 2.19 4.50
CA ILE A 114 0.30 0.75 4.27
C ILE A 114 0.71 0.48 2.84
N LEU A 115 1.80 -0.24 2.68
CA LEU A 115 2.43 -0.51 1.39
C LEU A 115 2.13 -1.95 1.01
N LEU A 116 1.43 -2.14 -0.12
CA LEU A 116 1.07 -3.47 -0.59
C LEU A 116 1.84 -3.74 -1.88
N THR A 117 2.78 -4.66 -1.81
CA THR A 117 3.71 -4.91 -2.90
C THR A 117 4.14 -6.37 -2.90
N ASP A 118 4.69 -6.83 -4.02
CA ASP A 118 5.17 -8.21 -4.13
C ASP A 118 6.67 -8.29 -4.32
N GLY A 119 7.37 -7.18 -4.35
CA GLY A 119 8.72 -7.27 -4.79
C GLY A 119 9.67 -6.25 -4.27
N VAL A 120 10.81 -6.28 -4.92
CA VAL A 120 11.93 -5.41 -4.65
C VAL A 120 11.85 -4.24 -5.61
N SER A 121 12.17 -3.07 -5.11
CA SER A 121 12.15 -1.86 -5.93
C SER A 121 13.21 -1.96 -7.03
N ASN A 122 12.83 -1.61 -8.25
CA ASN A 122 13.75 -1.63 -9.39
C ASN A 122 13.60 -0.40 -10.27
N ALA A 123 12.89 0.61 -9.78
CA ALA A 123 12.68 1.83 -10.56
C ALA A 123 12.47 3.00 -9.60
N GLY A 124 12.39 4.20 -10.18
CA GLY A 124 12.08 5.39 -9.44
C GLY A 124 13.29 6.24 -9.15
N VAL A 125 13.02 7.44 -8.68
CA VAL A 125 14.05 8.44 -8.40
C VAL A 125 14.66 8.26 -7.02
N LEU A 126 13.83 7.85 -6.06
CA LEU A 126 14.24 7.73 -4.67
C LEU A 126 14.44 6.27 -4.31
N THR A 127 15.58 5.95 -3.67
CA THR A 127 15.79 4.59 -3.22
C THR A 127 14.88 4.26 -2.04
N PRO A 128 14.55 2.98 -1.85
CA PRO A 128 13.72 2.59 -0.68
C PRO A 128 14.33 3.00 0.64
N LEU A 129 15.65 2.91 0.78
CA LEU A 129 16.31 3.29 2.03
C LEU A 129 16.14 4.79 2.32
N ARG A 130 16.36 5.62 1.30
CA ARG A 130 16.17 7.07 1.47
C ARG A 130 14.72 7.39 1.78
N ALA A 131 13.80 6.69 1.14
CA ALA A 131 12.39 6.91 1.39
C ALA A 131 12.01 6.51 2.81
N ALA A 132 12.58 5.41 3.30
CA ALA A 132 12.32 4.98 4.68
C ALA A 132 12.86 5.99 5.67
N GLU A 133 14.03 6.56 5.39
CA GLU A 133 14.57 7.61 6.24
C GLU A 133 13.67 8.84 6.26
N LEU A 134 13.12 9.18 5.10
CA LEU A 134 12.20 10.30 5.01
C LEU A 134 10.93 10.04 5.83
N ALA A 135 10.39 8.83 5.72
CA ALA A 135 9.20 8.47 6.49
C ALA A 135 9.46 8.59 7.98
N LYS A 136 10.61 8.12 8.43
CA LYS A 136 10.97 8.19 9.84
C LYS A 136 11.10 9.66 10.27
N ALA A 137 11.74 10.47 9.44
CA ALA A 137 11.93 11.90 9.76
C ALA A 137 10.61 12.64 9.88
N GLU A 138 9.59 12.19 9.11
CA GLU A 138 8.28 12.83 9.13
C GLU A 138 7.30 12.10 10.04
N SER A 139 7.79 11.20 10.86
CA SER A 139 6.96 10.45 11.83
C SER A 139 5.82 9.68 11.16
N VAL A 140 6.10 9.09 10.01
CA VAL A 140 5.15 8.23 9.30
C VAL A 140 5.48 6.78 9.62
N ARG A 141 4.49 6.06 10.14
CA ARG A 141 4.64 4.64 10.43
C ARG A 141 4.33 3.85 9.15
N VAL A 142 5.26 2.99 8.74
CA VAL A 142 5.12 2.21 7.52
C VAL A 142 4.85 0.76 7.86
N HIS A 143 3.79 0.21 7.29
CA HIS A 143 3.48 -1.21 7.36
C HIS A 143 3.52 -1.77 5.95
N THR A 144 4.17 -2.91 5.78
CA THR A 144 4.28 -3.56 4.47
C THR A 144 3.50 -4.86 4.49
N VAL A 145 2.69 -5.06 3.46
CA VAL A 145 2.00 -6.32 3.23
C VAL A 145 2.56 -6.88 1.92
N ALA A 146 3.13 -8.08 1.99
CA ALA A 146 3.81 -8.68 0.84
C ALA A 146 2.97 -9.78 0.24
N PHE A 147 3.05 -9.91 -1.07
CA PHE A 147 2.32 -10.92 -1.84
C PHE A 147 3.32 -11.74 -2.65
N GLY A 148 3.09 -13.05 -2.72
CA GLY A 148 3.95 -13.92 -3.49
C GLY A 148 3.60 -15.39 -3.28
N ALA A 149 4.10 -16.24 -4.18
CA ALA A 149 3.68 -17.65 -4.23
C ALA A 149 4.03 -18.42 -2.98
N THR A 150 5.16 -18.13 -2.38
CA THR A 150 5.67 -18.92 -1.27
C THR A 150 5.37 -18.32 0.08
N GLN A 151 4.64 -17.23 0.11
CA GLN A 151 4.41 -16.51 1.34
C GLN A 151 2.97 -16.58 1.73
N SER A 152 2.74 -16.75 3.02
CA SER A 152 1.44 -16.49 3.57
C SER A 152 1.51 -15.11 4.18
N TYR A 153 0.51 -14.32 3.92
CA TYR A 153 0.47 -13.01 4.49
C TYR A 153 -0.72 -12.87 5.39
N ARG A 154 -0.73 -11.82 6.17
CA ARG A 154 -1.79 -11.58 7.10
C ARG A 154 -2.34 -10.19 6.91
N MET A 155 -3.38 -9.93 7.66
CA MET A 155 -4.02 -8.65 7.59
C MET A 155 -3.13 -7.57 8.17
N PHE A 156 -3.56 -6.35 7.98
CA PHE A 156 -2.81 -5.17 8.29
C PHE A 156 -2.27 -5.14 9.70
N GLY A 157 -1.08 -4.57 9.82
CA GLY A 157 -0.42 -4.47 11.10
C GLY A 157 0.21 -5.75 11.56
N VAL A 158 0.14 -6.77 10.74
CA VAL A 158 0.68 -8.06 11.07
C VAL A 158 1.97 -8.26 10.32
N GLN A 159 2.88 -8.97 10.97
CA GLN A 159 4.17 -9.30 10.46
C GLN A 159 4.12 -9.97 9.12
N VAL A 160 4.98 -9.58 8.21
CA VAL A 160 5.19 -10.35 7.00
C VAL A 160 6.19 -11.46 7.29
N ASP A 161 6.23 -12.44 6.40
CA ASP A 161 7.10 -13.57 6.58
C ASP A 161 8.57 -13.16 6.62
N ALA A 162 9.36 -13.96 7.32
CA ALA A 162 10.75 -13.65 7.53
C ALA A 162 11.55 -13.66 6.24
N ASP A 163 11.15 -14.46 5.27
CA ASP A 163 11.84 -14.50 3.99
C ASP A 163 11.25 -13.58 2.97
N ASP A 164 10.39 -12.69 3.40
CA ASP A 164 9.86 -11.67 2.53
C ASP A 164 10.99 -10.74 2.10
N PRO A 165 11.20 -10.56 0.80
CA PRO A 165 12.24 -9.64 0.35
C PRO A 165 11.85 -8.19 0.50
N VAL A 166 10.59 -7.90 0.77
CA VAL A 166 10.14 -6.53 0.96
C VAL A 166 10.36 -6.14 2.38
N ASP A 167 11.09 -5.06 2.56
CA ASP A 167 11.43 -4.62 3.89
C ASP A 167 11.18 -3.13 3.94
N GLU A 168 10.46 -2.66 4.91
CA GLU A 168 10.10 -1.29 4.93
C GLU A 168 11.18 -0.33 5.28
#